data_f20c134d404814710a51448bc6d19801
#
_entry.id   f20c134d404814710a51448bc6d19801
#
_cell.length_a   1.000
_cell.length_b   1.000
_cell.length_c   1.000
_cell.angle_alpha   90.00
_cell.angle_beta   90.00
_cell.angle_gamma   90.00
#
_symmetry.space_group_name_H-M   'P 1'
#
loop_
_entity.id
_entity.type
_entity.pdbx_description
1 polymer ?
#
loop_
_entity_poly.entity_id
_entity_poly.type
_entity_poly.pdbx_seq_one_letter_code
_entity_poly.pdbx_strand_id
1 'polypeptide(L)'
;MYAKRGTKNMSTQPLPNLVPPFTRETAAAKVRKAEDNWNSRDPEKVSLGYTVDSKWRNRAEFVNGRQEIVAFLTRKWRRELDYRLIKELWAFDGARIAVRFGYECHDDSGNWYRSYGNENWEFDENGVMHHRYACINDLPIKESDRKFHWPLGRRPDDHPGLSDLGL
;
A
#
# COMPACT_ATOMS: atom_id res chain seq x y z
N MET A 1 23.52 -20.61 -42.96
CA MET A 1 23.51 -21.10 -41.56
C MET A 1 22.74 -20.08 -40.71
N TYR A 2 21.50 -20.36 -40.38
CA TYR A 2 20.69 -19.48 -39.51
C TYR A 2 20.77 -19.99 -38.07
N ALA A 3 21.32 -19.16 -37.18
CA ALA A 3 21.37 -19.47 -35.75
C ALA A 3 19.98 -19.28 -35.11
N LYS A 4 19.43 -20.33 -34.54
CA LYS A 4 18.22 -20.29 -33.72
C LYS A 4 18.48 -19.53 -32.43
N ARG A 5 17.79 -18.39 -32.25
CA ARG A 5 17.71 -17.70 -30.94
C ARG A 5 16.90 -18.58 -29.99
N GLY A 6 17.55 -19.01 -28.93
CA GLY A 6 16.88 -19.71 -27.83
C GLY A 6 15.91 -18.80 -27.09
N THR A 7 14.67 -19.21 -27.02
CA THR A 7 13.65 -18.64 -26.15
C THR A 7 14.05 -18.87 -24.70
N LYS A 8 14.36 -17.82 -23.94
CA LYS A 8 14.50 -17.89 -22.48
C LYS A 8 13.14 -18.30 -21.90
N ASN A 9 13.09 -19.52 -21.39
CA ASN A 9 11.99 -19.95 -20.52
C ASN A 9 11.94 -18.99 -19.31
N MET A 10 10.91 -18.15 -19.25
CA MET A 10 10.56 -17.46 -18.03
C MET A 10 10.04 -18.51 -17.06
N SER A 11 10.86 -18.85 -16.08
CA SER A 11 10.45 -19.70 -14.94
C SER A 11 9.33 -18.96 -14.21
N THR A 12 8.10 -19.44 -14.38
CA THR A 12 6.97 -19.04 -13.55
C THR A 12 7.15 -19.71 -12.19
N GLN A 13 7.93 -19.09 -11.31
CA GLN A 13 7.91 -19.50 -9.91
C GLN A 13 6.50 -19.24 -9.35
N PRO A 14 5.90 -20.19 -8.62
CA PRO A 14 4.63 -19.96 -7.97
C PRO A 14 4.76 -18.75 -7.04
N LEU A 15 3.74 -17.88 -7.05
CA LEU A 15 3.69 -16.72 -6.15
C LEU A 15 3.88 -17.20 -4.71
N PRO A 16 4.74 -16.55 -3.92
CA PRO A 16 4.98 -16.96 -2.54
C PRO A 16 3.68 -16.95 -1.75
N ASN A 17 3.50 -17.94 -0.90
CA ASN A 17 2.35 -17.96 0.01
C ASN A 17 2.52 -16.84 1.04
N LEU A 18 1.67 -15.81 0.98
CA LEU A 18 1.77 -14.60 1.81
C LEU A 18 0.99 -14.76 3.12
N VAL A 19 1.32 -15.80 3.90
CA VAL A 19 0.72 -16.10 5.20
C VAL A 19 1.78 -16.08 6.31
N PRO A 20 1.40 -15.83 7.56
CA PRO A 20 2.30 -15.95 8.69
C PRO A 20 2.82 -17.40 8.91
N PRO A 21 3.99 -17.59 9.54
CA PRO A 21 4.95 -16.54 9.92
C PRO A 21 5.67 -15.95 8.71
N PHE A 22 5.82 -14.64 8.69
CA PHE A 22 6.46 -13.96 7.56
C PHE A 22 7.97 -14.12 7.60
N THR A 23 8.59 -14.25 6.42
CA THR A 23 10.01 -14.00 6.17
C THR A 23 10.19 -12.57 5.65
N ARG A 24 11.43 -12.10 5.51
CA ARG A 24 11.70 -10.79 4.92
C ARG A 24 11.10 -10.66 3.52
N GLU A 25 11.24 -11.71 2.69
CA GLU A 25 10.75 -11.73 1.33
C GLU A 25 9.22 -11.70 1.28
N THR A 26 8.56 -12.54 2.09
CA THR A 26 7.09 -12.60 2.11
C THR A 26 6.48 -11.37 2.77
N ALA A 27 7.12 -10.78 3.79
CA ALA A 27 6.71 -9.51 4.37
C ALA A 27 6.82 -8.36 3.35
N ALA A 28 7.94 -8.25 2.63
CA ALA A 28 8.13 -7.25 1.57
C ALA A 28 7.08 -7.41 0.45
N ALA A 29 6.83 -8.65 0.00
CA ALA A 29 5.80 -8.93 -0.99
C ALA A 29 4.39 -8.56 -0.49
N LYS A 30 4.11 -8.80 0.81
CA LYS A 30 2.85 -8.40 1.44
C LYS A 30 2.67 -6.90 1.46
N VAL A 31 3.72 -6.15 1.80
CA VAL A 31 3.73 -4.67 1.78
C VAL A 31 3.48 -4.15 0.36
N ARG A 32 4.16 -4.73 -0.65
CA ARG A 32 3.95 -4.34 -2.05
C ARG A 32 2.53 -4.63 -2.53
N LYS A 33 1.98 -5.79 -2.19
CA LYS A 33 0.59 -6.14 -2.52
C LYS A 33 -0.41 -5.16 -1.91
N ALA A 34 -0.19 -4.74 -0.66
CA ALA A 34 -1.02 -3.74 -0.01
C ALA A 34 -0.92 -2.37 -0.70
N GLU A 35 0.29 -1.93 -1.08
CA GLU A 35 0.52 -0.72 -1.86
C GLU A 35 -0.25 -0.76 -3.18
N ASP A 36 -0.13 -1.85 -3.94
CA ASP A 36 -0.80 -2.02 -5.24
C ASP A 36 -2.33 -1.98 -5.10
N ASN A 37 -2.88 -2.63 -4.05
CA ASN A 37 -4.30 -2.61 -3.78
C ASN A 37 -4.80 -1.18 -3.46
N TRP A 38 -4.11 -0.45 -2.59
CA TRP A 38 -4.49 0.91 -2.24
C TRP A 38 -4.35 1.88 -3.43
N ASN A 39 -3.33 1.71 -4.25
CA ASN A 39 -3.16 2.50 -5.47
C ASN A 39 -4.24 2.23 -6.53
N SER A 40 -4.98 1.13 -6.43
CA SER A 40 -6.16 0.89 -7.29
C SER A 40 -7.30 1.87 -6.99
N ARG A 41 -7.35 2.43 -5.79
CA ARG A 41 -8.43 3.31 -5.29
C ARG A 41 -9.82 2.68 -5.41
N ASP A 42 -9.87 1.37 -5.31
CA ASP A 42 -11.10 0.57 -5.31
C ASP A 42 -11.41 0.12 -3.88
N PRO A 43 -12.40 0.74 -3.19
CA PRO A 43 -12.74 0.41 -1.82
C PRO A 43 -13.12 -1.04 -1.60
N GLU A 44 -13.89 -1.62 -2.51
CA GLU A 44 -14.31 -3.02 -2.42
C GLU A 44 -13.12 -3.96 -2.52
N LYS A 45 -12.28 -3.76 -3.54
CA LYS A 45 -11.05 -4.55 -3.73
C LYS A 45 -10.13 -4.47 -2.51
N VAL A 46 -9.91 -3.28 -1.98
CA VAL A 46 -9.06 -3.09 -0.79
C VAL A 46 -9.64 -3.78 0.43
N SER A 47 -10.95 -3.72 0.62
CA SER A 47 -11.63 -4.33 1.78
C SER A 47 -11.42 -5.84 1.88
N LEU A 48 -11.22 -6.53 0.75
CA LEU A 48 -10.98 -7.98 0.70
C LEU A 48 -9.64 -8.40 1.31
N GLY A 49 -8.70 -7.48 1.49
CA GLY A 49 -7.44 -7.73 2.21
C GLY A 49 -7.57 -7.77 3.73
N TYR A 50 -8.77 -7.54 4.25
CA TYR A 50 -9.08 -7.46 5.69
C TYR A 50 -10.13 -8.49 6.09
N THR A 51 -10.06 -8.96 7.35
CA THR A 51 -11.08 -9.86 7.88
C THR A 51 -12.44 -9.14 7.95
N VAL A 52 -13.53 -9.92 8.00
CA VAL A 52 -14.90 -9.36 8.07
C VAL A 52 -15.13 -8.53 9.32
N ASP A 53 -14.39 -8.82 10.38
CA ASP A 53 -14.45 -8.21 11.71
C ASP A 53 -13.19 -7.39 12.04
N SER A 54 -12.41 -7.01 11.04
CA SER A 54 -11.14 -6.28 11.21
C SER A 54 -11.31 -4.99 12.02
N LYS A 55 -10.25 -4.61 12.71
CA LYS A 55 -10.18 -3.41 13.55
C LYS A 55 -9.13 -2.46 13.03
N TRP A 56 -9.53 -1.25 12.68
CA TRP A 56 -8.62 -0.18 12.29
C TRP A 56 -8.66 0.96 13.30
N ARG A 57 -7.53 1.61 13.46
CA ARG A 57 -7.44 3.01 13.83
C ARG A 57 -6.66 3.73 12.74
N ASN A 58 -7.32 4.65 12.05
CA ASN A 58 -6.68 5.50 11.04
C ASN A 58 -6.68 6.94 11.55
N ARG A 59 -5.52 7.48 11.90
CA ARG A 59 -5.40 8.74 12.66
C ARG A 59 -6.16 8.61 14.00
N ALA A 60 -7.25 9.34 14.16
CA ALA A 60 -8.13 9.29 15.32
C ALA A 60 -9.47 8.57 15.05
N GLU A 61 -9.69 8.09 13.82
CA GLU A 61 -10.93 7.40 13.43
C GLU A 61 -10.78 5.88 13.62
N PHE A 62 -11.75 5.28 14.30
CA PHE A 62 -11.87 3.83 14.43
C PHE A 62 -12.82 3.31 13.35
N VAL A 63 -12.41 2.25 12.65
CA VAL A 63 -13.12 1.64 11.53
C VAL A 63 -13.17 0.14 11.75
N ASN A 64 -14.37 -0.45 11.81
CA ASN A 64 -14.58 -1.84 12.17
C ASN A 64 -15.29 -2.60 11.05
N GLY A 65 -14.63 -3.66 10.56
CA GLY A 65 -15.18 -4.54 9.54
C GLY A 65 -15.18 -3.95 8.13
N ARG A 66 -15.40 -4.80 7.14
CA ARG A 66 -15.29 -4.47 5.73
C ARG A 66 -16.25 -3.36 5.26
N GLN A 67 -17.48 -3.33 5.80
CA GLN A 67 -18.46 -2.31 5.39
C GLN A 67 -18.01 -0.90 5.77
N GLU A 68 -17.48 -0.73 6.99
CA GLU A 68 -16.94 0.56 7.42
C GLU A 68 -15.66 0.92 6.67
N ILE A 69 -14.83 -0.08 6.32
CA ILE A 69 -13.63 0.12 5.48
C ILE A 69 -14.04 0.67 4.11
N VAL A 70 -15.02 0.07 3.45
CA VAL A 70 -15.52 0.55 2.14
C VAL A 70 -16.04 1.97 2.25
N ALA A 71 -16.85 2.28 3.28
CA ALA A 71 -17.38 3.62 3.50
C ALA A 71 -16.26 4.64 3.76
N PHE A 72 -15.26 4.29 4.59
CA PHE A 72 -14.08 5.10 4.87
C PHE A 72 -13.28 5.40 3.59
N LEU A 73 -12.94 4.38 2.81
CA LEU A 73 -12.13 4.53 1.59
C LEU A 73 -12.88 5.28 0.50
N THR A 74 -14.19 5.11 0.41
CA THR A 74 -15.04 5.88 -0.53
C THR A 74 -14.97 7.37 -0.21
N ARG A 75 -15.06 7.76 1.08
CA ARG A 75 -14.90 9.16 1.49
C ARG A 75 -13.50 9.68 1.23
N LYS A 76 -12.49 8.85 1.54
CA LYS A 76 -11.07 9.19 1.36
C LYS A 76 -10.80 9.57 -0.09
N TRP A 77 -11.08 8.70 -1.05
CA TRP A 77 -10.73 8.93 -2.45
C TRP A 77 -11.67 9.86 -3.23
N ARG A 78 -12.76 10.29 -2.62
CA ARG A 78 -13.53 11.46 -3.08
C ARG A 78 -12.83 12.78 -2.78
N ARG A 79 -12.01 12.83 -1.73
CA ARG A 79 -11.31 14.04 -1.27
C ARG A 79 -9.86 14.09 -1.69
N GLU A 80 -9.22 12.93 -1.76
CA GLU A 80 -7.80 12.79 -2.08
C GLU A 80 -7.65 12.40 -3.54
N LEU A 81 -7.60 13.41 -4.41
CA LEU A 81 -7.52 13.27 -5.86
C LEU A 81 -6.07 13.01 -6.29
N ASP A 82 -5.90 12.36 -7.43
CA ASP A 82 -4.58 11.98 -7.98
C ASP A 82 -3.69 11.23 -6.98
N TYR A 83 -4.30 10.45 -6.11
CA TYR A 83 -3.66 9.71 -5.02
C TYR A 83 -2.62 8.71 -5.53
N ARG A 84 -1.40 8.82 -5.00
CA ARG A 84 -0.28 7.89 -5.23
C ARG A 84 0.42 7.57 -3.92
N LEU A 85 0.57 6.29 -3.65
CA LEU A 85 1.08 5.75 -2.39
C LEU A 85 2.35 4.93 -2.63
N ILE A 86 3.34 5.11 -1.76
CA ILE A 86 4.51 4.24 -1.65
C ILE A 86 4.56 3.71 -0.23
N LYS A 87 4.72 2.39 -0.09
CA LYS A 87 4.92 1.70 1.19
C LYS A 87 6.30 1.06 1.23
N GLU A 88 6.87 0.98 2.43
CA GLU A 88 8.16 0.36 2.66
C GLU A 88 8.13 -0.49 3.93
N LEU A 89 8.60 -1.74 3.84
CA LEU A 89 8.73 -2.62 4.99
C LEU A 89 9.72 -2.02 5.97
N TRP A 90 9.29 -1.82 7.24
CA TRP A 90 10.17 -1.37 8.31
C TRP A 90 10.67 -2.53 9.17
N ALA A 91 9.75 -3.36 9.66
CA ALA A 91 10.05 -4.53 10.48
C ALA A 91 8.94 -5.58 10.35
N PHE A 92 9.22 -6.80 10.76
CA PHE A 92 8.24 -7.88 10.84
C PHE A 92 8.61 -8.84 11.98
N ASP A 93 7.58 -9.49 12.53
CA ASP A 93 7.74 -10.54 13.54
C ASP A 93 6.49 -11.43 13.54
N GLY A 94 6.65 -12.74 13.29
CA GLY A 94 5.54 -13.69 13.27
C GLY A 94 4.44 -13.29 12.29
N ALA A 95 3.28 -12.89 12.81
CA ALA A 95 2.12 -12.44 12.05
C ALA A 95 2.01 -10.91 11.94
N ARG A 96 3.03 -10.16 12.37
CA ARG A 96 3.02 -8.70 12.42
C ARG A 96 3.99 -8.09 11.41
N ILE A 97 3.57 -6.96 10.83
CA ILE A 97 4.40 -6.18 9.92
C ILE A 97 4.27 -4.71 10.29
N ALA A 98 5.40 -4.04 10.48
CA ALA A 98 5.48 -2.59 10.61
C ALA A 98 5.89 -1.96 9.27
N VAL A 99 5.20 -0.90 8.88
CA VAL A 99 5.34 -0.25 7.57
C VAL A 99 5.48 1.24 7.75
N ARG A 100 6.40 1.86 7.02
CA ARG A 100 6.37 3.29 6.76
C ARG A 100 5.80 3.55 5.38
N PHE A 101 5.12 4.67 5.20
CA PHE A 101 4.54 5.03 3.91
C PHE A 101 4.49 6.53 3.69
N GLY A 102 4.38 6.92 2.45
CA GLY A 102 4.05 8.27 2.04
C GLY A 102 3.06 8.24 0.90
N TYR A 103 2.19 9.23 0.82
CA TYR A 103 1.33 9.41 -0.34
C TYR A 103 1.19 10.87 -0.71
N GLU A 104 0.98 11.13 -1.99
CA GLU A 104 0.67 12.45 -2.53
C GLU A 104 -0.75 12.46 -3.08
N CYS A 105 -1.45 13.56 -2.85
CA CYS A 105 -2.78 13.82 -3.38
C CYS A 105 -3.06 15.31 -3.37
N HIS A 106 -4.15 15.72 -4.02
CA HIS A 106 -4.68 17.08 -3.89
C HIS A 106 -6.16 17.07 -3.56
N ASP A 107 -6.68 18.18 -3.05
CA ASP A 107 -8.11 18.40 -2.87
C ASP A 107 -8.75 18.93 -4.16
N ASP A 108 -10.06 19.18 -4.14
CA ASP A 108 -10.83 19.71 -5.26
C ASP A 108 -10.52 21.18 -5.59
N SER A 109 -9.81 21.87 -4.71
CA SER A 109 -9.31 23.23 -4.92
C SER A 109 -7.87 23.29 -5.45
N GLY A 110 -7.26 22.11 -5.70
CA GLY A 110 -5.90 21.99 -6.24
C GLY A 110 -4.79 22.16 -5.20
N ASN A 111 -5.10 22.11 -3.91
CA ASN A 111 -4.09 22.14 -2.86
C ASN A 111 -3.43 20.75 -2.72
N TRP A 112 -2.12 20.69 -2.94
CA TRP A 112 -1.35 19.47 -2.84
C TRP A 112 -0.84 19.18 -1.44
N TYR A 113 -0.79 17.90 -1.10
CA TYR A 113 -0.28 17.39 0.17
C TYR A 113 0.63 16.19 -0.08
N ARG A 114 1.68 16.08 0.72
CA ARG A 114 2.41 14.84 0.95
C ARG A 114 2.16 14.41 2.39
N SER A 115 1.62 13.22 2.56
CA SER A 115 1.32 12.65 3.87
C SER A 115 2.33 11.56 4.20
N TYR A 116 2.87 11.60 5.41
CA TYR A 116 3.81 10.63 5.93
C TYR A 116 3.15 9.80 7.01
N GLY A 117 3.33 8.50 6.96
CA GLY A 117 2.72 7.62 7.94
C GLY A 117 3.57 6.44 8.33
N ASN A 118 3.24 5.93 9.51
CA ASN A 118 3.68 4.65 10.02
C ASN A 118 2.45 3.85 10.38
N GLU A 119 2.47 2.56 10.05
CA GLU A 119 1.38 1.67 10.38
C GLU A 119 1.87 0.32 10.87
N ASN A 120 1.09 -0.26 11.77
CA ASN A 120 1.29 -1.58 12.32
C ASN A 120 0.16 -2.49 11.86
N TRP A 121 0.52 -3.65 11.33
CA TRP A 121 -0.40 -4.65 10.83
C TRP A 121 -0.29 -5.94 11.64
N GLU A 122 -1.42 -6.61 11.81
CA GLU A 122 -1.47 -7.98 12.31
C GLU A 122 -2.41 -8.82 11.44
N PHE A 123 -1.98 -10.03 11.11
CA PHE A 123 -2.66 -10.92 10.17
C PHE A 123 -3.15 -12.19 10.86
N ASP A 124 -4.24 -12.75 10.35
CA ASP A 124 -4.67 -14.10 10.70
C ASP A 124 -3.80 -15.18 10.03
N GLU A 125 -4.08 -16.44 10.34
CA GLU A 125 -3.36 -17.59 9.78
C GLU A 125 -3.48 -17.74 8.27
N ASN A 126 -4.53 -17.15 7.66
CA ASN A 126 -4.76 -17.13 6.22
C ASN A 126 -4.09 -15.94 5.53
N GLY A 127 -3.36 -15.11 6.27
CA GLY A 127 -2.70 -13.92 5.74
C GLY A 127 -3.66 -12.77 5.43
N VAL A 128 -4.83 -12.74 6.08
CA VAL A 128 -5.80 -11.65 5.97
C VAL A 128 -5.62 -10.71 7.18
N MET A 129 -5.55 -9.41 6.94
CA MET A 129 -5.26 -8.44 8.00
C MET A 129 -6.48 -8.24 8.91
N HIS A 130 -6.29 -8.43 10.21
CA HIS A 130 -7.37 -8.21 11.19
C HIS A 130 -7.16 -6.99 12.08
N HIS A 131 -5.93 -6.49 12.25
CA HIS A 131 -5.67 -5.22 12.91
C HIS A 131 -4.79 -4.31 12.05
N ARG A 132 -5.14 -3.03 12.01
CA ARG A 132 -4.35 -1.99 11.36
C ARG A 132 -4.39 -0.70 12.19
N TYR A 133 -3.24 -0.22 12.59
CA TYR A 133 -3.08 1.03 13.31
C TYR A 133 -2.17 1.97 12.51
N ALA A 134 -2.70 3.12 12.09
CA ALA A 134 -1.98 4.08 11.28
C ALA A 134 -1.95 5.47 11.92
N CYS A 135 -0.75 6.01 12.07
CA CYS A 135 -0.49 7.41 12.40
C CYS A 135 -0.04 8.14 11.13
N ILE A 136 -0.59 9.31 10.85
CA ILE A 136 -0.35 10.03 9.60
C ILE A 136 -0.24 11.52 9.89
N ASN A 137 0.79 12.16 9.31
CA ASN A 137 1.01 13.60 9.34
C ASN A 137 0.94 14.15 7.92
N ASP A 138 0.19 15.22 7.73
CA ASP A 138 0.03 15.87 6.43
C ASP A 138 0.96 17.07 6.32
N LEU A 139 1.64 17.19 5.18
CA LEU A 139 2.46 18.34 4.81
C LEU A 139 1.89 18.98 3.55
N PRO A 140 1.40 20.23 3.61
CA PRO A 140 1.10 20.99 2.41
C PRO A 140 2.36 21.17 1.55
N ILE A 141 2.25 20.92 0.25
CA ILE A 141 3.35 21.08 -0.70
C ILE A 141 2.88 21.89 -1.91
N LYS A 142 3.81 22.40 -2.70
CA LYS A 142 3.50 22.91 -4.04
C LYS A 142 3.37 21.71 -5.00
N GLU A 143 2.59 21.85 -6.06
CA GLU A 143 2.53 20.84 -7.10
C GLU A 143 3.91 20.55 -7.71
N SER A 144 4.74 21.58 -7.85
CA SER A 144 6.13 21.46 -8.32
C SER A 144 7.05 20.62 -7.40
N ASP A 145 6.67 20.45 -6.14
CA ASP A 145 7.46 19.70 -5.14
C ASP A 145 7.08 18.21 -5.08
N ARG A 146 6.15 17.77 -5.93
CA ARG A 146 5.75 16.37 -6.04
C ARG A 146 6.94 15.48 -6.40
N LYS A 147 6.96 14.29 -5.80
CA LYS A 147 7.99 13.26 -6.04
C LYS A 147 7.42 11.97 -6.59
N PHE A 148 6.10 11.78 -6.55
CA PHE A 148 5.42 10.55 -6.97
C PHE A 148 4.85 10.74 -8.37
N HIS A 149 5.61 10.29 -9.38
CA HIS A 149 5.35 10.52 -10.79
C HIS A 149 5.19 9.20 -11.55
N TRP A 150 3.96 8.70 -11.64
CA TRP A 150 3.56 7.61 -12.53
C TRP A 150 2.09 7.78 -12.89
N PRO A 151 1.58 7.16 -13.98
CA PRO A 151 0.14 7.11 -14.26
C PRO A 151 -0.63 6.53 -13.07
N LEU A 152 -1.86 7.01 -12.84
CA LEU A 152 -2.69 6.51 -11.74
C LEU A 152 -2.79 4.98 -11.76
N GLY A 153 -2.80 4.38 -10.57
CA GLY A 153 -2.82 2.95 -10.39
C GLY A 153 -1.50 2.42 -9.81
N ARG A 154 -1.15 1.19 -10.17
CA ARG A 154 0.03 0.49 -9.65
C ARG A 154 1.32 1.28 -9.92
N ARG A 155 2.16 1.45 -8.89
CA ARG A 155 3.49 2.04 -9.04
C ARG A 155 4.38 1.12 -9.90
N PRO A 156 5.07 1.64 -10.94
CA PRO A 156 6.05 0.86 -11.71
C PRO A 156 7.16 0.29 -10.80
N ASP A 157 7.70 -0.88 -11.17
CA ASP A 157 8.73 -1.54 -10.36
C ASP A 157 10.06 -0.79 -10.35
N ASP A 158 10.33 0.00 -11.37
CA ASP A 158 11.52 0.85 -11.53
C ASP A 158 11.36 2.25 -10.91
N HIS A 159 10.16 2.60 -10.41
CA HIS A 159 9.97 3.88 -9.71
C HIS A 159 10.64 3.82 -8.33
N PRO A 160 11.41 4.86 -7.94
CA PRO A 160 12.09 4.91 -6.64
C PRO A 160 11.15 4.67 -5.46
N GLY A 161 11.65 3.99 -4.42
CA GLY A 161 10.98 3.85 -3.12
C GLY A 161 11.14 5.09 -2.23
N LEU A 162 10.58 5.04 -1.01
CA LEU A 162 10.68 6.18 -0.08
C LEU A 162 12.13 6.48 0.29
N SER A 163 12.91 5.45 0.64
CA SER A 163 14.32 5.62 0.99
C SER A 163 15.14 6.20 -0.14
N ASP A 164 14.88 5.79 -1.40
CA ASP A 164 15.57 6.32 -2.58
C ASP A 164 15.23 7.80 -2.82
N LEU A 165 14.03 8.22 -2.46
CA LEU A 165 13.55 9.60 -2.59
C LEU A 165 13.97 10.50 -1.41
N GLY A 166 14.65 9.94 -0.39
CA GLY A 166 15.04 10.65 0.81
C GLY A 166 13.84 11.03 1.72
N LEU A 167 12.80 10.19 1.70
CA LEU A 167 11.56 10.39 2.45
C LEU A 167 11.44 9.43 3.63
#